data_dd1eaec3e850da7156270748fa5d908e
#
_entry.id   dd1eaec3e850da7156270748fa5d908e
#
_cell.length_a   1.000
_cell.length_b   1.000
_cell.length_c   1.000
_cell.angle_alpha   90.00
_cell.angle_beta   90.00
_cell.angle_gamma   90.00
#
_symmetry.space_group_name_H-M   'P 1'
#
loop_
_entity.id
_entity.type
_entity.pdbx_description
1 polymer ?
#
loop_
_entity_poly.entity_id
_entity_poly.type
_entity_poly.pdbx_seq_one_letter_code
_entity_poly.pdbx_strand_id
1 'polypeptide(L)'
;MNFKPANIPVNDAQRVKAVKRTGVLDESKTELYDIYCFLAKEITGCPASWTGVIDDNKQSVLARDGFPDDVPMEMPREQTLCQFAIENTEPLIINNMTIDHRFRYHRAVVDFGVKFYAAFPVTTTDGYILGTLCVSDKRVRRLSQNKIFLLKGLASKLSYQLEVQVAQRKGTAESVINVLSKLIENLNNLQIEQAISILKFMINQQISKEDEELLIKFGIVKRMQGNLELSSKGKNLKSELNLNIGTLKRIKNLSSDDEQLMNMLDQIKG
;
A
#
# COMPACT_ATOMS: atom_id res chain seq x y z
N MET A 1 18.14 2.21 -33.13
CA MET A 1 17.21 1.24 -32.49
C MET A 1 16.86 1.81 -31.13
N ASN A 2 15.59 1.78 -30.76
CA ASN A 2 15.11 2.33 -29.48
C ASN A 2 14.82 1.18 -28.49
N PHE A 3 14.84 1.50 -27.20
CA PHE A 3 14.34 0.62 -26.15
C PHE A 3 12.86 0.27 -26.41
N LYS A 4 12.50 -0.99 -26.23
CA LYS A 4 11.10 -1.45 -26.34
C LYS A 4 10.61 -1.89 -24.97
N PRO A 5 9.42 -1.43 -24.53
CA PRO A 5 8.80 -1.93 -23.30
C PRO A 5 8.58 -3.43 -23.32
N ALA A 6 8.42 -4.00 -22.13
CA ALA A 6 8.03 -5.40 -21.91
C ALA A 6 6.59 -5.66 -22.38
N ASN A 7 6.25 -6.92 -22.59
CA ASN A 7 4.88 -7.31 -22.79
C ASN A 7 4.05 -7.13 -21.52
N ILE A 8 2.77 -6.84 -21.69
CA ILE A 8 1.84 -6.81 -20.56
C ILE A 8 1.54 -8.26 -20.15
N PRO A 9 1.70 -8.64 -18.86
CA PRO A 9 1.36 -9.98 -18.39
C PRO A 9 -0.09 -10.35 -18.68
N VAL A 10 -0.35 -11.62 -18.98
CA VAL A 10 -1.71 -12.12 -19.30
C VAL A 10 -2.70 -11.87 -18.14
N ASN A 11 -2.22 -11.95 -16.91
CA ASN A 11 -3.00 -11.73 -15.69
C ASN A 11 -2.90 -10.29 -15.14
N ASP A 12 -2.51 -9.32 -15.95
CA ASP A 12 -2.14 -7.97 -15.49
C ASP A 12 -3.30 -7.26 -14.77
N ALA A 13 -4.52 -7.41 -15.25
CA ALA A 13 -5.69 -6.80 -14.61
C ALA A 13 -5.89 -7.30 -13.16
N GLN A 14 -5.71 -8.60 -12.91
CA GLN A 14 -5.80 -9.20 -11.57
C GLN A 14 -4.59 -8.81 -10.71
N ARG A 15 -3.40 -8.81 -11.31
CA ARG A 15 -2.15 -8.36 -10.68
C ARG A 15 -2.27 -6.92 -10.18
N VAL A 16 -2.77 -6.00 -11.03
CA VAL A 16 -2.99 -4.59 -10.66
C VAL A 16 -4.00 -4.47 -9.52
N LYS A 17 -5.09 -5.25 -9.53
CA LYS A 17 -6.03 -5.31 -8.40
C LYS A 17 -5.34 -5.78 -7.12
N ALA A 18 -4.44 -6.76 -7.21
CA ALA A 18 -3.66 -7.21 -6.05
C ALA A 18 -2.73 -6.09 -5.52
N VAL A 19 -2.08 -5.32 -6.41
CA VAL A 19 -1.28 -4.13 -6.01
C VAL A 19 -2.15 -3.10 -5.30
N LYS A 20 -3.30 -2.71 -5.87
CA LYS A 20 -4.20 -1.70 -5.29
C LYS A 20 -4.73 -2.15 -3.91
N ARG A 21 -5.01 -3.44 -3.72
CA ARG A 21 -5.44 -3.98 -2.41
C ARG A 21 -4.41 -3.76 -1.30
N THR A 22 -3.11 -3.69 -1.61
CA THR A 22 -2.08 -3.45 -0.57
C THR A 22 -2.22 -2.07 0.08
N GLY A 23 -2.73 -1.09 -0.67
CA GLY A 23 -2.88 0.28 -0.24
C GLY A 23 -1.56 1.06 -0.12
N VAL A 24 -0.44 0.46 -0.49
CA VAL A 24 0.89 1.14 -0.42
C VAL A 24 1.02 2.32 -1.39
N LEU A 25 0.13 2.40 -2.37
CA LEU A 25 0.09 3.52 -3.31
C LEU A 25 -0.48 4.80 -2.68
N ASP A 26 -1.30 4.67 -1.62
CA ASP A 26 -2.02 5.75 -0.95
C ASP A 26 -1.34 6.16 0.37
N GLU A 27 -0.33 5.42 0.81
CA GLU A 27 0.36 5.67 2.07
C GLU A 27 1.54 6.63 1.88
N SER A 28 1.75 7.50 2.87
CA SER A 28 2.98 8.28 2.97
C SER A 28 4.17 7.31 3.12
N LYS A 29 5.35 7.71 2.61
CA LYS A 29 6.60 6.95 2.75
C LYS A 29 6.77 6.44 4.18
N THR A 30 7.01 5.14 4.32
CA THR A 30 7.35 4.52 5.59
C THR A 30 8.75 3.94 5.51
N GLU A 31 9.51 4.01 6.58
CA GLU A 31 10.84 3.38 6.68
C GLU A 31 10.76 1.83 6.73
N LEU A 32 9.55 1.30 6.67
CA LEU A 32 9.28 -0.13 6.79
C LEU A 32 10.00 -0.99 5.74
N TYR A 33 10.21 -0.43 4.55
CA TYR A 33 10.79 -1.15 3.41
C TYR A 33 12.29 -0.92 3.24
N ASP A 34 12.89 0.03 3.93
CA ASP A 34 14.32 0.40 3.80
C ASP A 34 15.24 -0.76 4.12
N ILE A 35 14.89 -1.57 5.12
CA ILE A 35 15.66 -2.75 5.52
C ILE A 35 15.85 -3.74 4.37
N TYR A 36 14.88 -3.88 3.48
CA TYR A 36 14.99 -4.80 2.33
C TYR A 36 16.03 -4.32 1.32
N CYS A 37 16.06 -3.02 1.06
CA CYS A 37 17.05 -2.41 0.16
C CYS A 37 18.45 -2.48 0.77
N PHE A 38 18.60 -2.17 2.04
CA PHE A 38 19.85 -2.28 2.77
C PHE A 38 20.40 -3.71 2.71
N LEU A 39 19.60 -4.71 3.09
CA LEU A 39 20.02 -6.12 3.06
C LEU A 39 20.35 -6.61 1.65
N ALA A 40 19.60 -6.19 0.62
CA ALA A 40 19.89 -6.55 -0.76
C ALA A 40 21.27 -6.02 -1.22
N LYS A 41 21.64 -4.81 -0.81
CA LYS A 41 22.97 -4.23 -1.04
C LYS A 41 24.05 -5.04 -0.31
N GLU A 42 23.87 -5.31 0.98
CA GLU A 42 24.84 -6.07 1.79
C GLU A 42 25.06 -7.48 1.23
N ILE A 43 23.99 -8.19 0.86
CA ILE A 43 24.09 -9.53 0.26
C ILE A 43 24.88 -9.50 -1.06
N THR A 44 24.61 -8.52 -1.91
CA THR A 44 25.18 -8.48 -3.27
C THR A 44 26.50 -7.74 -3.37
N GLY A 45 26.71 -6.74 -2.51
CA GLY A 45 27.75 -5.73 -2.64
C GLY A 45 27.49 -4.77 -3.81
N CYS A 46 26.25 -4.66 -4.27
CA CYS A 46 25.85 -3.66 -5.26
C CYS A 46 25.72 -2.28 -4.61
N PRO A 47 26.05 -1.20 -5.31
CA PRO A 47 25.95 0.15 -4.77
C PRO A 47 24.52 0.67 -4.66
N ALA A 48 23.58 0.09 -5.42
CA ALA A 48 22.20 0.58 -5.45
C ALA A 48 21.19 -0.59 -5.36
N SER A 49 20.14 -0.35 -4.59
CA SER A 49 18.99 -1.25 -4.43
C SER A 49 17.71 -0.44 -4.31
N TRP A 50 16.61 -0.98 -4.78
CA TRP A 50 15.27 -0.43 -4.58
C TRP A 50 14.22 -1.52 -4.58
N THR A 51 13.10 -1.21 -3.97
CA THR A 51 11.90 -2.03 -4.09
C THR A 51 10.70 -1.14 -4.39
N GLY A 52 9.74 -1.68 -5.10
CA GLY A 52 8.52 -0.98 -5.47
C GLY A 52 7.49 -1.89 -6.09
N VAL A 53 6.29 -1.34 -6.23
CA VAL A 53 5.16 -1.99 -6.88
C VAL A 53 4.92 -1.37 -8.25
N ILE A 54 4.28 -2.14 -9.14
CA ILE A 54 3.97 -1.70 -10.51
C ILE A 54 2.48 -1.86 -10.71
N ASP A 55 1.80 -0.74 -10.93
CA ASP A 55 0.37 -0.75 -11.28
C ASP A 55 0.15 -0.84 -12.81
N ASP A 56 -0.98 -0.36 -13.28
CA ASP A 56 -1.31 -0.31 -14.71
C ASP A 56 -0.48 0.71 -15.49
N ASN A 57 -0.10 1.84 -14.87
CA ASN A 57 0.51 3.00 -15.54
C ASN A 57 1.94 3.30 -15.08
N LYS A 58 2.28 3.00 -13.83
CA LYS A 58 3.53 3.44 -13.21
C LYS A 58 4.15 2.39 -12.29
N GLN A 59 5.41 2.58 -12.01
CA GLN A 59 6.11 2.00 -10.88
C GLN A 59 6.18 3.02 -9.76
N SER A 60 5.75 2.63 -8.56
CA SER A 60 5.94 3.40 -7.33
C SER A 60 7.00 2.73 -6.47
N VAL A 61 8.08 3.47 -6.17
CA VAL A 61 9.20 3.00 -5.35
C VAL A 61 8.81 3.14 -3.88
N LEU A 62 8.83 2.05 -3.14
CA LEU A 62 8.51 2.00 -1.70
C LEU A 62 9.73 2.35 -0.85
N ALA A 63 10.91 1.85 -1.26
CA ALA A 63 12.19 2.16 -0.63
C ALA A 63 13.33 2.08 -1.66
N ARG A 64 14.41 2.80 -1.37
CA ARG A 64 15.63 2.79 -2.18
C ARG A 64 16.85 3.08 -1.32
N ASP A 65 17.99 2.58 -1.75
CA ASP A 65 19.29 2.83 -1.12
C ASP A 65 20.38 2.94 -2.20
N GLY A 66 21.27 3.92 -2.07
CA GLY A 66 22.34 4.20 -3.03
C GLY A 66 21.91 5.02 -4.25
N PHE A 67 20.83 5.80 -4.13
CA PHE A 67 20.36 6.74 -5.14
C PHE A 67 20.45 8.18 -4.62
N PRO A 68 20.68 9.17 -5.51
CA PRO A 68 20.49 10.58 -5.17
C PRO A 68 19.04 10.88 -4.78
N ASP A 69 18.85 11.91 -3.95
CA ASP A 69 17.52 12.28 -3.43
C ASP A 69 16.57 12.82 -4.51
N ASP A 70 17.12 13.41 -5.57
CA ASP A 70 16.37 13.97 -6.70
C ASP A 70 15.83 12.93 -7.70
N VAL A 71 16.20 11.63 -7.55
CA VAL A 71 15.62 10.56 -8.38
C VAL A 71 14.14 10.40 -8.04
N PRO A 72 13.22 10.46 -9.01
CA PRO A 72 11.79 10.31 -8.74
C PRO A 72 11.44 8.98 -8.08
N MET A 73 10.49 9.00 -7.14
CA MET A 73 9.94 7.79 -6.51
C MET A 73 8.86 7.10 -7.38
N GLU A 74 8.43 7.76 -8.42
CA GLU A 74 7.49 7.23 -9.41
C GLU A 74 8.04 7.42 -10.82
N MET A 75 7.78 6.46 -11.68
CA MET A 75 8.09 6.58 -13.11
C MET A 75 7.09 5.80 -13.96
N PRO A 76 6.84 6.22 -15.21
CA PRO A 76 5.97 5.50 -16.12
C PRO A 76 6.41 4.03 -16.25
N ARG A 77 5.46 3.10 -16.18
CA ARG A 77 5.71 1.65 -16.22
C ARG A 77 6.57 1.26 -17.42
N GLU A 78 6.27 1.79 -18.59
CA GLU A 78 6.97 1.50 -19.85
C GLU A 78 8.44 1.96 -19.88
N GLN A 79 8.85 2.83 -18.93
CA GLN A 79 10.20 3.33 -18.82
C GLN A 79 11.03 2.58 -17.78
N THR A 80 10.45 1.61 -17.06
CA THR A 80 11.14 0.90 -15.99
C THR A 80 11.81 -0.37 -16.49
N LEU A 81 12.90 -0.79 -15.84
CA LEU A 81 13.48 -2.14 -16.04
C LEU A 81 12.62 -3.22 -15.38
N CYS A 82 11.93 -2.84 -14.30
CA CYS A 82 11.17 -3.78 -13.46
C CYS A 82 9.97 -4.38 -14.19
N GLN A 83 9.44 -3.71 -15.24
CA GLN A 83 8.34 -4.25 -16.05
C GLN A 83 8.66 -5.61 -16.70
N PHE A 84 9.95 -5.90 -16.97
CA PHE A 84 10.37 -7.20 -17.51
C PHE A 84 10.40 -8.30 -16.45
N ALA A 85 10.57 -7.93 -15.19
CA ALA A 85 10.63 -8.88 -14.09
C ALA A 85 9.24 -9.29 -13.57
N ILE A 86 8.20 -8.57 -13.94
CA ILE A 86 6.82 -8.96 -13.58
C ILE A 86 6.15 -9.87 -14.61
N GLU A 87 6.85 -10.23 -15.70
CA GLU A 87 6.33 -11.16 -16.71
C GLU A 87 6.29 -12.61 -16.20
N ASN A 88 7.16 -12.98 -15.25
CA ASN A 88 7.19 -14.31 -14.65
C ASN A 88 7.77 -14.29 -13.23
N THR A 89 7.62 -15.40 -12.50
CA THR A 89 8.04 -15.52 -11.09
C THR A 89 9.53 -15.75 -10.88
N GLU A 90 10.29 -16.05 -11.94
CA GLU A 90 11.72 -16.24 -11.83
C GLU A 90 12.47 -14.89 -11.85
N PRO A 91 13.58 -14.76 -11.11
CA PRO A 91 14.36 -13.53 -11.10
C PRO A 91 14.91 -13.17 -12.48
N LEU A 92 14.81 -11.90 -12.83
CA LEU A 92 15.46 -11.34 -14.00
C LEU A 92 16.89 -10.92 -13.62
N ILE A 93 17.90 -11.65 -14.11
CA ILE A 93 19.32 -11.35 -13.80
C ILE A 93 20.07 -11.06 -15.10
N ILE A 94 20.59 -9.85 -15.23
CA ILE A 94 21.30 -9.38 -16.41
C ILE A 94 22.72 -9.02 -16.00
N ASN A 95 23.66 -9.93 -16.24
CA ASN A 95 25.05 -9.77 -15.85
C ASN A 95 25.74 -8.60 -16.54
N ASN A 96 25.33 -8.31 -17.79
CA ASN A 96 25.84 -7.19 -18.57
C ASN A 96 24.74 -6.63 -19.48
N MET A 97 24.15 -5.52 -19.08
CA MET A 97 23.09 -4.85 -19.82
C MET A 97 23.56 -4.22 -21.14
N THR A 98 24.86 -3.91 -21.27
CA THR A 98 25.38 -3.22 -22.48
C THR A 98 25.38 -4.11 -23.71
N ILE A 99 25.36 -5.43 -23.54
CA ILE A 99 25.32 -6.42 -24.61
C ILE A 99 23.94 -7.11 -24.73
N ASP A 100 23.05 -6.92 -23.78
CA ASP A 100 21.68 -7.47 -23.84
C ASP A 100 20.83 -6.64 -24.80
N HIS A 101 20.30 -7.29 -25.83
CA HIS A 101 19.53 -6.64 -26.88
C HIS A 101 18.27 -5.91 -26.38
N ARG A 102 17.70 -6.31 -25.24
CA ARG A 102 16.52 -5.71 -24.63
C ARG A 102 16.85 -4.39 -23.95
N PHE A 103 18.05 -4.28 -23.32
CA PHE A 103 18.38 -3.22 -22.36
C PHE A 103 19.49 -2.28 -22.79
N ARG A 104 20.32 -2.63 -23.78
CA ARG A 104 21.48 -1.81 -24.19
C ARG A 104 21.15 -0.37 -24.59
N TYR A 105 19.89 -0.10 -24.98
CA TYR A 105 19.41 1.23 -25.34
C TYR A 105 18.52 1.86 -24.25
N HIS A 106 18.35 1.18 -23.11
CA HIS A 106 17.61 1.74 -22.00
C HIS A 106 18.40 2.88 -21.35
N ARG A 107 17.69 3.94 -20.90
CA ARG A 107 18.33 5.12 -20.28
C ARG A 107 19.23 4.77 -19.08
N ALA A 108 18.91 3.72 -18.31
CA ALA A 108 19.77 3.25 -17.22
C ALA A 108 21.18 2.89 -17.70
N VAL A 109 21.30 2.36 -18.92
CA VAL A 109 22.60 2.03 -19.54
C VAL A 109 23.21 3.26 -20.18
N VAL A 110 22.43 3.98 -21.01
CA VAL A 110 22.95 5.07 -21.84
C VAL A 110 23.29 6.30 -21.00
N ASP A 111 22.38 6.72 -20.10
CA ASP A 111 22.52 7.97 -19.35
C ASP A 111 23.25 7.76 -18.01
N PHE A 112 23.03 6.63 -17.35
CA PHE A 112 23.54 6.37 -15.99
C PHE A 112 24.66 5.34 -15.91
N GLY A 113 25.00 4.68 -17.01
CA GLY A 113 26.13 3.73 -17.11
C GLY A 113 25.90 2.43 -16.33
N VAL A 114 24.66 2.04 -16.06
CA VAL A 114 24.34 0.78 -15.39
C VAL A 114 24.69 -0.39 -16.30
N LYS A 115 25.47 -1.35 -15.79
CA LYS A 115 25.89 -2.54 -16.52
C LYS A 115 25.31 -3.83 -15.96
N PHE A 116 25.02 -3.87 -14.68
CA PHE A 116 24.40 -5.02 -14.01
C PHE A 116 23.05 -4.65 -13.43
N TYR A 117 22.09 -5.54 -13.63
CA TYR A 117 20.75 -5.42 -13.04
C TYR A 117 20.24 -6.79 -12.63
N ALA A 118 19.68 -6.89 -11.43
CA ALA A 118 18.93 -8.06 -11.02
C ALA A 118 17.65 -7.62 -10.29
N ALA A 119 16.53 -8.23 -10.67
CA ALA A 119 15.23 -8.01 -10.09
C ALA A 119 14.61 -9.33 -9.62
N PHE A 120 14.12 -9.34 -8.42
CA PHE A 120 13.49 -10.47 -7.76
C PHE A 120 12.00 -10.15 -7.59
N PRO A 121 11.11 -10.90 -8.26
CA PRO A 121 9.67 -10.65 -8.19
C PRO A 121 9.14 -10.77 -6.75
N VAL A 122 8.35 -9.79 -6.35
CA VAL A 122 7.59 -9.78 -5.09
C VAL A 122 6.23 -10.39 -5.38
N THR A 123 6.09 -11.69 -5.09
CA THR A 123 4.95 -12.50 -5.51
C THR A 123 4.09 -12.89 -4.31
N THR A 124 2.80 -12.63 -4.37
CA THR A 124 1.82 -13.01 -3.35
C THR A 124 1.62 -14.52 -3.31
N THR A 125 0.99 -15.02 -2.23
CA THR A 125 0.66 -16.44 -2.06
C THR A 125 -0.32 -16.96 -3.12
N ASP A 126 -1.17 -16.09 -3.67
CA ASP A 126 -2.09 -16.40 -4.78
C ASP A 126 -1.44 -16.19 -6.18
N GLY A 127 -0.11 -15.96 -6.24
CA GLY A 127 0.68 -15.98 -7.47
C GLY A 127 0.74 -14.65 -8.23
N TYR A 128 0.25 -13.54 -7.68
CA TYR A 128 0.32 -12.24 -8.34
C TYR A 128 1.64 -11.53 -8.01
N ILE A 129 2.34 -11.06 -9.05
CA ILE A 129 3.59 -10.31 -8.89
C ILE A 129 3.24 -8.84 -8.67
N LEU A 130 3.42 -8.34 -7.45
CA LEU A 130 3.11 -6.96 -7.08
C LEU A 130 4.14 -5.97 -7.63
N GLY A 131 5.39 -6.40 -7.67
CA GLY A 131 6.52 -5.58 -8.06
C GLY A 131 7.83 -6.33 -7.90
N THR A 132 8.90 -5.63 -7.52
CA THR A 132 10.25 -6.21 -7.50
C THR A 132 11.11 -5.68 -6.36
N LEU A 133 12.04 -6.51 -5.90
CA LEU A 133 13.24 -6.10 -5.16
C LEU A 133 14.42 -6.13 -6.11
N CYS A 134 15.12 -5.02 -6.28
CA CYS A 134 16.13 -4.83 -7.31
C CYS A 134 17.48 -4.44 -6.75
N VAL A 135 18.54 -4.83 -7.46
CA VAL A 135 19.91 -4.33 -7.26
C VAL A 135 20.54 -3.99 -8.60
N SER A 136 21.42 -2.99 -8.63
CA SER A 136 22.14 -2.59 -9.83
C SER A 136 23.58 -2.13 -9.54
N ASP A 137 24.42 -2.19 -10.58
CA ASP A 137 25.81 -1.71 -10.53
C ASP A 137 26.27 -1.17 -11.90
N LYS A 138 27.18 -0.22 -11.88
CA LYS A 138 27.93 0.26 -13.06
C LYS A 138 29.04 -0.71 -13.51
N ARG A 139 29.26 -1.78 -12.78
CA ARG A 139 30.20 -2.88 -13.12
C ARG A 139 29.41 -4.09 -13.57
N VAL A 140 29.98 -4.86 -14.50
CA VAL A 140 29.48 -6.20 -14.84
C VAL A 140 29.61 -7.10 -13.62
N ARG A 141 28.54 -7.84 -13.29
CA ARG A 141 28.52 -8.74 -12.13
C ARG A 141 27.90 -10.08 -12.46
N ARG A 142 28.19 -11.05 -11.61
CA ARG A 142 27.48 -12.34 -11.53
C ARG A 142 27.11 -12.60 -10.08
N LEU A 143 25.89 -13.01 -9.84
CA LEU A 143 25.44 -13.45 -8.53
C LEU A 143 25.69 -14.94 -8.39
N SER A 144 26.21 -15.36 -7.22
CA SER A 144 26.27 -16.79 -6.88
C SER A 144 24.87 -17.33 -6.58
N GLN A 145 24.69 -18.64 -6.70
CA GLN A 145 23.40 -19.29 -6.38
C GLN A 145 22.94 -18.99 -4.94
N ASN A 146 23.87 -18.91 -3.99
CA ASN A 146 23.54 -18.54 -2.62
C ASN A 146 23.00 -17.12 -2.52
N LYS A 147 23.58 -16.15 -3.22
CA LYS A 147 23.06 -14.76 -3.25
C LYS A 147 21.68 -14.70 -3.89
N ILE A 148 21.47 -15.44 -4.98
CA ILE A 148 20.15 -15.55 -5.64
C ILE A 148 19.12 -16.13 -4.67
N PHE A 149 19.47 -17.21 -3.97
CA PHE A 149 18.60 -17.84 -2.98
C PHE A 149 18.21 -16.87 -1.85
N LEU A 150 19.19 -16.14 -1.29
CA LEU A 150 18.93 -15.15 -0.24
C LEU A 150 18.04 -14.02 -0.71
N LEU A 151 18.24 -13.51 -1.93
CA LEU A 151 17.42 -12.43 -2.47
C LEU A 151 16.00 -12.90 -2.84
N LYS A 152 15.82 -14.14 -3.32
CA LYS A 152 14.49 -14.76 -3.47
C LYS A 152 13.76 -14.81 -2.11
N GLY A 153 14.46 -15.24 -1.06
CA GLY A 153 13.93 -15.27 0.30
C GLY A 153 13.54 -13.88 0.82
N LEU A 154 14.37 -12.87 0.52
CA LEU A 154 14.12 -11.49 0.92
C LEU A 154 12.89 -10.90 0.20
N ALA A 155 12.77 -11.15 -1.12
CA ALA A 155 11.59 -10.75 -1.90
C ALA A 155 10.31 -11.44 -1.41
N SER A 156 10.39 -12.72 -1.03
CA SER A 156 9.26 -13.46 -0.43
C SER A 156 8.85 -12.87 0.93
N LYS A 157 9.80 -12.46 1.77
CA LYS A 157 9.50 -11.78 3.04
C LYS A 157 8.85 -10.41 2.83
N LEU A 158 9.30 -9.67 1.82
CA LEU A 158 8.67 -8.41 1.43
C LEU A 158 7.23 -8.63 0.96
N SER A 159 6.97 -9.67 0.15
CA SER A 159 5.62 -10.03 -0.25
C SER A 159 4.73 -10.34 0.95
N TYR A 160 5.21 -11.17 1.87
CA TYR A 160 4.49 -11.49 3.10
C TYR A 160 4.15 -10.23 3.91
N GLN A 161 5.09 -9.27 4.00
CA GLN A 161 4.86 -8.00 4.68
C GLN A 161 3.70 -7.21 4.04
N LEU A 162 3.66 -7.16 2.70
CA LEU A 162 2.56 -6.52 1.96
C LEU A 162 1.23 -7.24 2.18
N GLU A 163 1.21 -8.58 2.21
CA GLU A 163 0.00 -9.37 2.46
C GLU A 163 -0.52 -9.18 3.90
N VAL A 164 0.36 -9.07 4.89
CA VAL A 164 -0.01 -8.72 6.27
C VAL A 164 -0.69 -7.36 6.33
N GLN A 165 -0.18 -6.37 5.58
CA GLN A 165 -0.84 -5.07 5.49
C GLN A 165 -2.25 -5.17 4.90
N VAL A 166 -2.43 -5.95 3.83
CA VAL A 166 -3.77 -6.21 3.25
C VAL A 166 -4.71 -6.80 4.30
N ALA A 167 -4.25 -7.83 5.03
CA ALA A 167 -5.06 -8.46 6.07
C ALA A 167 -5.42 -7.50 7.21
N GLN A 168 -4.47 -6.68 7.66
CA GLN A 168 -4.71 -5.66 8.68
C GLN A 168 -5.69 -4.59 8.21
N ARG A 169 -5.58 -4.10 6.97
CA ARG A 169 -6.52 -3.14 6.39
C ARG A 169 -7.92 -3.70 6.31
N LYS A 170 -8.06 -4.95 5.85
CA LYS A 170 -9.35 -5.65 5.77
C LYS A 170 -9.97 -5.82 7.15
N GLY A 171 -9.24 -6.35 8.13
CA GLY A 171 -9.74 -6.52 9.49
C GLY A 171 -10.14 -5.19 10.16
N THR A 172 -9.40 -4.10 9.86
CA THR A 172 -9.76 -2.77 10.36
C THR A 172 -11.03 -2.25 9.69
N ALA A 173 -11.20 -2.45 8.37
CA ALA A 173 -12.42 -2.06 7.66
C ALA A 173 -13.64 -2.84 8.17
N GLU A 174 -13.53 -4.16 8.34
CA GLU A 174 -14.58 -5.00 8.92
C GLU A 174 -14.96 -4.55 10.34
N SER A 175 -13.98 -4.16 11.15
CA SER A 175 -14.23 -3.60 12.49
C SER A 175 -15.02 -2.29 12.43
N VAL A 176 -14.69 -1.38 11.49
CA VAL A 176 -15.43 -0.12 11.30
C VAL A 176 -16.86 -0.39 10.84
N ILE A 177 -17.05 -1.33 9.90
CA ILE A 177 -18.38 -1.72 9.42
C ILE A 177 -19.23 -2.27 10.56
N ASN A 178 -18.69 -3.18 11.38
CA ASN A 178 -19.40 -3.72 12.53
C ASN A 178 -19.81 -2.62 13.53
N VAL A 179 -18.95 -1.62 13.74
CA VAL A 179 -19.25 -0.48 14.59
C VAL A 179 -20.36 0.37 14.00
N LEU A 180 -20.31 0.66 12.70
CA LEU A 180 -21.34 1.44 11.99
C LEU A 180 -22.68 0.70 11.99
N SER A 181 -22.69 -0.61 11.70
CA SER A 181 -23.92 -1.43 11.75
C SER A 181 -24.58 -1.40 13.13
N LYS A 182 -23.80 -1.60 14.19
CA LYS A 182 -24.32 -1.49 15.57
C LYS A 182 -24.90 -0.10 15.87
N LEU A 183 -24.28 0.97 15.39
CA LEU A 183 -24.81 2.32 15.55
C LEU A 183 -26.16 2.51 14.83
N ILE A 184 -26.25 2.02 13.59
CA ILE A 184 -27.48 2.11 12.77
C ILE A 184 -28.60 1.29 13.43
N GLU A 185 -28.31 0.08 13.90
CA GLU A 185 -29.27 -0.78 14.60
C GLU A 185 -29.79 -0.14 15.90
N ASN A 186 -28.90 0.46 16.70
CA ASN A 186 -29.25 1.06 17.98
C ASN A 186 -29.96 2.43 17.88
N LEU A 187 -29.85 3.10 16.76
CA LEU A 187 -30.32 4.48 16.57
C LEU A 187 -31.29 4.60 15.41
N ASN A 188 -32.27 3.74 15.28
CA ASN A 188 -33.32 3.67 14.25
C ASN A 188 -33.32 4.84 13.24
N ASN A 189 -33.21 4.55 11.93
CA ASN A 189 -33.18 5.54 10.83
C ASN A 189 -31.91 6.43 10.76
N LEU A 190 -30.79 5.96 11.29
CA LEU A 190 -29.52 6.67 11.17
C LEU A 190 -28.93 6.44 9.77
N GLN A 191 -28.57 7.53 9.08
CA GLN A 191 -27.81 7.44 7.83
C GLN A 191 -26.32 7.20 8.11
N ILE A 192 -25.59 6.67 7.14
CA ILE A 192 -24.17 6.30 7.31
C ILE A 192 -23.31 7.53 7.64
N GLU A 193 -23.55 8.65 6.96
CA GLU A 193 -22.85 9.92 7.20
C GLU A 193 -23.04 10.38 8.65
N GLN A 194 -24.24 10.22 9.17
CA GLN A 194 -24.59 10.56 10.55
C GLN A 194 -23.90 9.63 11.56
N ALA A 195 -23.82 8.34 11.23
CA ALA A 195 -23.07 7.36 12.05
C ALA A 195 -21.57 7.69 12.07
N ILE A 196 -21.01 8.10 10.95
CA ILE A 196 -19.60 8.56 10.86
C ILE A 196 -19.38 9.79 11.74
N SER A 197 -20.28 10.78 11.72
CA SER A 197 -20.19 11.97 12.56
C SER A 197 -20.27 11.64 14.05
N ILE A 198 -21.14 10.71 14.45
CA ILE A 198 -21.19 10.20 15.83
C ILE A 198 -19.85 9.57 16.23
N LEU A 199 -19.27 8.71 15.39
CA LEU A 199 -17.98 8.09 15.66
C LEU A 199 -16.85 9.11 15.76
N LYS A 200 -16.82 10.11 14.85
CA LYS A 200 -15.83 11.20 14.89
C LYS A 200 -15.89 11.95 16.23
N PHE A 201 -17.10 12.30 16.69
CA PHE A 201 -17.26 12.93 17.99
C PHE A 201 -16.78 12.04 19.15
N MET A 202 -17.11 10.74 19.13
CA MET A 202 -16.68 9.78 20.17
C MET A 202 -15.17 9.62 20.28
N ILE A 203 -14.41 9.93 19.23
CA ILE A 203 -12.94 9.91 19.20
C ILE A 203 -12.32 11.31 19.32
N ASN A 204 -13.09 12.30 19.78
CA ASN A 204 -12.68 13.67 20.00
C ASN A 204 -12.24 14.40 18.70
N GLN A 205 -12.82 14.06 17.55
CA GLN A 205 -12.68 14.87 16.34
C GLN A 205 -13.72 15.99 16.30
N GLN A 206 -13.35 17.07 15.61
CA GLN A 206 -14.30 18.17 15.33
C GLN A 206 -15.36 17.67 14.35
N ILE A 207 -16.60 18.10 14.59
CA ILE A 207 -17.77 17.82 13.75
C ILE A 207 -18.40 19.15 13.34
N SER A 208 -19.24 19.12 12.31
CA SER A 208 -19.98 20.30 11.87
C SER A 208 -21.04 20.72 12.89
N LYS A 209 -21.53 21.97 12.81
CA LYS A 209 -22.63 22.43 13.66
C LYS A 209 -23.93 21.65 13.40
N GLU A 210 -24.16 21.25 12.16
CA GLU A 210 -25.29 20.42 11.77
C GLU A 210 -25.25 19.05 12.44
N ASP A 211 -24.04 18.44 12.50
CA ASP A 211 -23.82 17.18 13.21
C ASP A 211 -23.98 17.34 14.72
N GLU A 212 -23.59 18.47 15.31
CA GLU A 212 -23.84 18.76 16.74
C GLU A 212 -25.32 18.68 17.09
N GLU A 213 -26.15 19.34 16.29
CA GLU A 213 -27.62 19.36 16.49
C GLU A 213 -28.20 17.95 16.34
N LEU A 214 -27.71 17.21 15.38
CA LEU A 214 -28.06 15.80 15.16
C LEU A 214 -27.74 14.94 16.39
N LEU A 215 -26.52 15.03 16.91
CA LEU A 215 -26.09 14.26 18.08
C LEU A 215 -26.91 14.59 19.32
N ILE A 216 -27.33 15.86 19.48
CA ILE A 216 -28.24 16.29 20.55
C ILE A 216 -29.63 15.65 20.35
N LYS A 217 -30.17 15.69 19.11
CA LYS A 217 -31.47 15.09 18.75
C LYS A 217 -31.52 13.59 19.04
N PHE A 218 -30.46 12.87 18.75
CA PHE A 218 -30.35 11.44 19.11
C PHE A 218 -30.09 11.18 20.59
N GLY A 219 -29.83 12.22 21.38
CA GLY A 219 -29.53 12.13 22.81
C GLY A 219 -28.16 11.53 23.11
N ILE A 220 -27.24 11.55 22.15
CA ILE A 220 -25.86 11.04 22.30
C ILE A 220 -25.01 12.03 23.08
N VAL A 221 -25.24 13.33 22.87
CA VAL A 221 -24.54 14.40 23.57
C VAL A 221 -25.53 15.33 24.25
N LYS A 222 -25.03 16.10 25.22
CA LYS A 222 -25.73 17.19 25.89
C LYS A 222 -24.80 18.40 25.99
N ARG A 223 -25.36 19.59 26.01
CA ARG A 223 -24.61 20.84 26.28
C ARG A 223 -24.46 21.04 27.78
N MET A 224 -23.22 21.17 28.23
CA MET A 224 -22.85 21.48 29.62
C MET A 224 -21.88 22.67 29.61
N GLN A 225 -22.24 23.76 30.24
CA GLN A 225 -21.39 24.96 30.34
C GLN A 225 -20.82 25.44 28.99
N GLY A 226 -21.61 25.35 27.90
CA GLY A 226 -21.21 25.75 26.56
C GLY A 226 -20.48 24.67 25.74
N ASN A 227 -20.04 23.57 26.36
CA ASN A 227 -19.37 22.47 25.69
C ASN A 227 -20.32 21.30 25.42
N LEU A 228 -20.01 20.50 24.38
CA LEU A 228 -20.69 19.24 24.10
C LEU A 228 -20.00 18.10 24.85
N GLU A 229 -20.82 17.37 25.63
CA GLU A 229 -20.36 16.17 26.36
C GLU A 229 -21.24 14.99 26.04
N LEU A 230 -20.64 13.78 26.08
CA LEU A 230 -21.41 12.54 25.95
C LEU A 230 -22.44 12.42 27.07
N SER A 231 -23.69 12.22 26.72
CA SER A 231 -24.76 11.87 27.64
C SER A 231 -24.53 10.46 28.25
N SER A 232 -25.37 10.05 29.21
CA SER A 232 -25.35 8.67 29.70
C SER A 232 -25.57 7.65 28.57
N LYS A 233 -26.51 7.93 27.66
CA LYS A 233 -26.76 7.12 26.46
C LYS A 233 -25.52 7.07 25.56
N GLY A 234 -24.85 8.20 25.31
CA GLY A 234 -23.63 8.26 24.50
C GLY A 234 -22.45 7.51 25.13
N LYS A 235 -22.29 7.57 26.44
CA LYS A 235 -21.25 6.83 27.19
C LYS A 235 -21.49 5.32 27.11
N ASN A 236 -22.71 4.86 27.31
CA ASN A 236 -23.08 3.45 27.19
C ASN A 236 -22.82 2.95 25.77
N LEU A 237 -23.29 3.68 24.75
CA LEU A 237 -23.07 3.35 23.35
C LEU A 237 -21.58 3.27 23.03
N LYS A 238 -20.75 4.23 23.47
CA LYS A 238 -19.29 4.19 23.29
C LYS A 238 -18.67 2.95 23.91
N SER A 239 -19.13 2.52 25.07
CA SER A 239 -18.67 1.29 25.73
C SER A 239 -19.06 0.03 24.96
N GLU A 240 -20.28 -0.05 24.43
CA GLU A 240 -20.78 -1.18 23.65
C GLU A 240 -20.08 -1.35 22.30
N LEU A 241 -19.60 -0.25 21.71
CA LEU A 241 -18.88 -0.27 20.42
C LEU A 241 -17.49 -0.88 20.54
N ASN A 242 -16.90 -0.98 21.72
CA ASN A 242 -15.60 -1.61 22.00
C ASN A 242 -14.50 -1.22 21.01
N LEU A 243 -14.30 0.09 20.81
CA LEU A 243 -13.39 0.64 19.82
C LEU A 243 -11.92 0.33 20.14
N ASN A 244 -11.28 -0.53 19.35
CA ASN A 244 -9.85 -0.81 19.47
C ASN A 244 -9.00 0.27 18.77
N ILE A 245 -7.67 0.25 19.01
CA ILE A 245 -6.72 1.25 18.47
C ILE A 245 -6.73 1.28 16.93
N GLY A 246 -6.82 0.12 16.26
CA GLY A 246 -6.87 0.03 14.81
C GLY A 246 -8.13 0.66 14.24
N THR A 247 -9.30 0.33 14.84
CA THR A 247 -10.60 0.91 14.49
C THR A 247 -10.60 2.43 14.70
N LEU A 248 -10.05 2.92 15.83
CA LEU A 248 -9.93 4.35 16.12
C LEU A 248 -9.08 5.08 15.07
N LYS A 249 -7.93 4.51 14.68
CA LYS A 249 -7.09 5.10 13.62
C LYS A 249 -7.81 5.18 12.29
N ARG A 250 -8.55 4.15 11.91
CA ARG A 250 -9.30 4.12 10.65
C ARG A 250 -10.45 5.13 10.65
N ILE A 251 -11.26 5.17 11.73
CA ILE A 251 -12.34 6.15 11.89
C ILE A 251 -11.81 7.58 11.78
N LYS A 252 -10.62 7.86 12.34
CA LYS A 252 -10.00 9.17 12.27
C LYS A 252 -9.75 9.64 10.84
N ASN A 253 -9.45 8.72 9.94
CA ASN A 253 -9.14 9.00 8.53
C ASN A 253 -10.35 8.75 7.59
N LEU A 254 -11.54 8.45 8.14
CA LEU A 254 -12.74 8.27 7.34
C LEU A 254 -13.14 9.59 6.68
N SER A 255 -13.30 9.55 5.37
CA SER A 255 -13.96 10.57 4.59
C SER A 255 -15.17 9.95 3.88
N SER A 256 -16.10 10.77 3.45
CA SER A 256 -17.22 10.36 2.57
C SER A 256 -16.73 9.79 1.23
N ASP A 257 -15.48 10.04 0.89
CA ASP A 257 -14.84 9.64 -0.37
C ASP A 257 -14.01 8.34 -0.22
N ASP A 258 -14.09 7.64 0.93
CA ASP A 258 -13.46 6.33 1.11
C ASP A 258 -14.21 5.26 0.30
N GLU A 259 -13.88 5.19 -1.00
CA GLU A 259 -14.53 4.32 -1.98
C GLU A 259 -14.52 2.83 -1.56
N GLN A 260 -13.48 2.40 -0.87
CA GLN A 260 -13.37 1.03 -0.36
C GLN A 260 -14.37 0.77 0.77
N LEU A 261 -14.52 1.71 1.69
CA LEU A 261 -15.49 1.63 2.79
C LEU A 261 -16.92 1.70 2.25
N MET A 262 -17.19 2.64 1.32
CA MET A 262 -18.51 2.79 0.71
C MET A 262 -18.94 1.55 -0.05
N ASN A 263 -18.05 0.95 -0.85
CA ASN A 263 -18.32 -0.31 -1.55
C ASN A 263 -18.64 -1.47 -0.59
N MET A 264 -17.99 -1.54 0.57
CA MET A 264 -18.27 -2.57 1.58
C MET A 264 -19.59 -2.30 2.30
N LEU A 265 -19.93 -1.04 2.55
CA LEU A 265 -21.22 -0.64 3.17
C LEU A 265 -22.41 -0.89 2.24
N ASP A 266 -22.25 -0.70 0.95
CA ASP A 266 -23.29 -0.99 -0.03
C ASP A 266 -23.61 -2.49 -0.14
N GLN A 267 -22.62 -3.36 0.11
CA GLN A 267 -22.84 -4.82 0.19
C GLN A 267 -23.67 -5.26 1.42
N ILE A 268 -23.72 -4.43 2.46
CA ILE A 268 -24.52 -4.72 3.68
C ILE A 268 -25.96 -4.24 3.53
N LYS A 269 -26.22 -3.27 2.63
CA LYS A 269 -27.57 -2.74 2.38
C LYS A 269 -28.43 -3.62 1.45
N GLY A 270 -27.84 -4.62 0.78
CA GLY A 270 -28.52 -5.59 -0.10
C GLY A 270 -28.77 -6.90 0.60
#